data_13f31f780e25c112a331bfa03b38dbde
#
_entry.id   13f31f780e25c112a331bfa03b38dbde
#
_cell.length_a   1.000
_cell.length_b   1.000
_cell.length_c   1.000
_cell.angle_alpha   90.00
_cell.angle_beta   90.00
_cell.angle_gamma   90.00
#
_symmetry.space_group_name_H-M   'P 1'
#
loop_
_entity.id
_entity.type
_entity.pdbx_description
1 polymer ?
#
loop_
_entity_poly.entity_id
_entity_poly.type
_entity_poly.pdbx_seq_one_letter_code
_entity_poly.pdbx_strand_id
1 'polypeptide(L)'
;MVTYDRYEPYRTSAVDVDGDASIYCEESGNPDGVAALWLHGGPGGSLGSGWYRTHFDPARYRLIGIDQRGTGKSRSAGEANGGMDRQNTQQLIDDIETVRRRLGVGTWVVSGISWGTTLALAYAQQHPKRVRALALMAVTTTSRSEVDWITEGVGRLFPAEWDEFDRASQRRSGERIVDAYAHLLTSSDASTREAAAAAWDRWENVHVSLDHPELRNEGHIGPDRREEFARLVTHYWSNDAFMPGDDAILARLDRNVSRGNITDVRSERASPSSRD
;
A
#
# COMPACT_ATOMS: atom_id res chain seq x y z
N MET A 1 19.80 -3.95 -7.01
CA MET A 1 18.70 -3.33 -7.79
C MET A 1 19.30 -2.12 -8.47
N VAL A 2 19.08 -1.91 -9.78
CA VAL A 2 19.51 -0.68 -10.46
C VAL A 2 18.57 0.44 -10.02
N THR A 3 19.11 1.57 -9.59
CA THR A 3 18.34 2.78 -9.28
C THR A 3 18.77 3.89 -10.23
N TYR A 4 17.82 4.72 -10.59
CA TYR A 4 18.00 5.87 -11.47
C TYR A 4 17.99 7.16 -10.65
N ASP A 5 18.55 8.22 -11.21
CA ASP A 5 18.48 9.53 -10.59
C ASP A 5 17.01 9.97 -10.42
N ARG A 6 16.76 10.78 -9.41
CA ARG A 6 15.42 11.35 -9.22
C ARG A 6 15.02 12.20 -10.41
N TYR A 7 13.79 12.03 -10.87
CA TYR A 7 13.18 12.84 -11.91
C TYR A 7 11.74 13.21 -11.53
N GLU A 8 11.30 14.34 -12.02
CA GLU A 8 9.99 14.89 -11.68
C GLU A 8 8.91 14.41 -12.66
N PRO A 9 7.65 14.41 -12.26
CA PRO A 9 6.55 14.14 -13.18
C PRO A 9 6.45 15.27 -14.21
N TYR A 10 6.30 14.90 -15.47
CA TYR A 10 6.03 15.87 -16.55
C TYR A 10 4.54 16.26 -16.58
N ARG A 11 3.67 15.50 -15.93
CA ARG A 11 2.24 15.78 -15.84
C ARG A 11 1.66 15.28 -14.53
N THR A 12 0.74 16.05 -13.98
CA THR A 12 -0.12 15.64 -12.86
C THR A 12 -1.57 15.87 -13.22
N SER A 13 -2.47 15.06 -12.71
CA SER A 13 -3.91 15.18 -12.94
C SER A 13 -4.72 14.59 -11.79
N ALA A 14 -5.96 15.03 -11.68
CA ALA A 14 -6.96 14.37 -10.85
C ALA A 14 -7.99 13.72 -11.79
N VAL A 15 -8.26 12.45 -11.59
CA VAL A 15 -9.23 11.68 -12.36
C VAL A 15 -10.46 11.46 -11.51
N ASP A 16 -11.59 12.04 -11.92
CA ASP A 16 -12.87 11.80 -11.26
C ASP A 16 -13.28 10.33 -11.48
N VAL A 17 -13.66 9.65 -10.41
CA VAL A 17 -13.95 8.21 -10.43
C VAL A 17 -15.43 7.93 -10.14
N ASP A 18 -15.92 8.26 -8.96
CA ASP A 18 -17.33 8.10 -8.61
C ASP A 18 -17.77 9.14 -7.58
N GLY A 19 -18.99 9.64 -7.74
CA GLY A 19 -19.50 10.71 -6.87
C GLY A 19 -18.61 11.95 -6.90
N ASP A 20 -18.11 12.34 -5.74
CA ASP A 20 -17.17 13.45 -5.52
C ASP A 20 -15.71 12.98 -5.30
N ALA A 21 -15.43 11.68 -5.49
CA ALA A 21 -14.09 11.12 -5.36
C ALA A 21 -13.22 11.39 -6.58
N SER A 22 -11.94 11.63 -6.35
CA SER A 22 -10.95 11.79 -7.42
C SER A 22 -9.62 11.16 -7.05
N ILE A 23 -8.98 10.56 -8.05
CA ILE A 23 -7.67 9.91 -7.92
C ILE A 23 -6.59 10.84 -8.48
N TYR A 24 -5.64 11.23 -7.64
CA TYR A 24 -4.46 11.97 -8.06
C TYR A 24 -3.48 11.03 -8.78
N CYS A 25 -3.01 11.50 -9.93
CA CYS A 25 -2.08 10.77 -10.79
C CYS A 25 -0.87 11.62 -11.14
N GLU A 26 0.31 10.99 -11.16
CA GLU A 26 1.55 11.55 -11.70
C GLU A 26 2.00 10.72 -12.89
N GLU A 27 2.37 11.39 -14.00
CA GLU A 27 3.00 10.76 -15.15
C GLU A 27 4.44 11.22 -15.27
N SER A 28 5.38 10.28 -15.33
CA SER A 28 6.82 10.51 -15.29
C SER A 28 7.56 9.68 -16.32
N GLY A 29 8.79 10.07 -16.66
CA GLY A 29 9.65 9.35 -17.60
C GLY A 29 9.28 9.60 -19.05
N ASN A 30 9.30 8.57 -19.91
CA ASN A 30 9.04 8.66 -21.34
C ASN A 30 7.54 8.59 -21.67
N PRO A 31 6.90 9.67 -22.16
CA PRO A 31 5.48 9.66 -22.53
C PRO A 31 5.09 8.58 -23.54
N ASP A 32 6.02 8.20 -24.42
CA ASP A 32 5.81 7.18 -25.46
C ASP A 32 6.33 5.80 -25.04
N GLY A 33 6.80 5.67 -23.81
CA GLY A 33 7.37 4.44 -23.26
C GLY A 33 6.34 3.39 -22.91
N VAL A 34 6.82 2.26 -22.40
CA VAL A 34 5.97 1.20 -21.86
C VAL A 34 5.24 1.71 -20.62
N ALA A 35 3.92 1.68 -20.63
CA ALA A 35 3.14 2.11 -19.49
C ALA A 35 3.42 1.21 -18.26
N ALA A 36 3.67 1.83 -17.11
CA ALA A 36 3.86 1.18 -15.83
C ALA A 36 3.02 1.89 -14.76
N LEU A 37 2.28 1.13 -13.95
CA LEU A 37 1.53 1.62 -12.81
C LEU A 37 2.32 1.38 -11.54
N TRP A 38 2.38 2.37 -10.64
CA TRP A 38 2.88 2.21 -9.29
C TRP A 38 1.76 2.32 -8.25
N LEU A 39 1.71 1.33 -7.34
CA LEU A 39 0.79 1.23 -6.21
C LEU A 39 1.56 1.28 -4.89
N HIS A 40 1.30 2.31 -4.09
CA HIS A 40 1.94 2.48 -2.78
C HIS A 40 1.43 1.48 -1.74
N GLY A 41 2.16 1.34 -0.63
CA GLY A 41 1.81 0.51 0.52
C GLY A 41 0.83 1.16 1.49
N GLY A 42 0.73 0.58 2.65
CA GLY A 42 -0.19 0.92 3.74
C GLY A 42 -1.13 -0.26 4.03
N PRO A 43 -2.45 -0.20 3.66
CA PRO A 43 -3.18 0.86 2.93
C PRO A 43 -3.14 2.21 3.66
N GLY A 44 -3.24 3.31 2.93
CA GLY A 44 -3.19 4.65 3.55
C GLY A 44 -1.89 5.42 3.31
N GLY A 45 -0.89 4.81 2.65
CA GLY A 45 0.31 5.50 2.19
C GLY A 45 0.05 6.55 1.12
N SER A 46 1.07 6.96 0.40
CA SER A 46 0.96 7.90 -0.75
C SER A 46 2.17 7.80 -1.66
N LEU A 47 2.16 8.55 -2.76
CA LEU A 47 3.32 8.70 -3.63
C LEU A 47 4.50 9.42 -2.93
N GLY A 48 4.20 10.16 -1.86
CA GLY A 48 5.19 10.81 -0.99
C GLY A 48 6.16 11.70 -1.75
N SER A 49 7.46 11.50 -1.50
CA SER A 49 8.54 12.25 -2.15
C SER A 49 8.84 11.79 -3.59
N GLY A 50 8.09 10.82 -4.11
CA GLY A 50 8.35 10.27 -5.45
C GLY A 50 9.54 9.31 -5.52
N TRP A 51 9.98 8.79 -4.39
CA TRP A 51 11.06 7.79 -4.31
C TRP A 51 10.86 6.61 -5.28
N TYR A 52 9.64 6.15 -5.46
CA TYR A 52 9.30 5.04 -6.33
C TYR A 52 9.77 5.23 -7.79
N ARG A 53 9.88 6.48 -8.25
CA ARG A 53 10.32 6.80 -9.60
C ARG A 53 11.74 6.32 -9.88
N THR A 54 12.61 6.28 -8.88
CA THR A 54 14.00 5.84 -9.03
C THR A 54 14.16 4.36 -9.37
N HIS A 55 13.10 3.57 -9.31
CA HIS A 55 13.10 2.13 -9.67
C HIS A 55 12.73 1.87 -11.14
N PHE A 56 12.40 2.92 -11.90
CA PHE A 56 11.99 2.80 -13.30
C PHE A 56 12.93 3.59 -14.19
N ASP A 57 13.37 2.95 -15.29
CA ASP A 57 14.16 3.61 -16.32
C ASP A 57 13.33 4.72 -17.00
N PRO A 58 13.67 5.99 -16.79
CA PRO A 58 12.88 7.10 -17.34
C PRO A 58 12.91 7.18 -18.88
N ALA A 59 13.87 6.53 -19.54
CA ALA A 59 13.93 6.47 -21.00
C ALA A 59 12.97 5.41 -21.57
N ARG A 60 12.61 4.39 -20.79
CA ARG A 60 11.85 3.22 -21.24
C ARG A 60 10.39 3.22 -20.81
N TYR A 61 10.07 3.79 -19.66
CA TYR A 61 8.73 3.70 -19.05
C TYR A 61 7.99 5.02 -19.06
N ARG A 62 6.71 4.97 -19.44
CA ARG A 62 5.71 5.96 -19.03
C ARG A 62 5.20 5.52 -17.68
N LEU A 63 5.77 6.05 -16.61
CA LEU A 63 5.44 5.67 -15.25
C LEU A 63 4.26 6.49 -14.75
N ILE A 64 3.22 5.80 -14.31
CA ILE A 64 2.01 6.38 -13.73
C ILE A 64 1.99 6.01 -12.25
N GLY A 65 2.17 6.99 -11.36
CA GLY A 65 1.93 6.85 -9.93
C GLY A 65 0.54 7.35 -9.57
N ILE A 66 -0.14 6.67 -8.68
CA ILE A 66 -1.44 7.12 -8.15
C ILE A 66 -1.41 7.17 -6.62
N ASP A 67 -1.97 8.22 -6.04
CA ASP A 67 -2.43 8.15 -4.67
C ASP A 67 -3.75 7.39 -4.67
N GLN A 68 -3.85 6.30 -3.88
CA GLN A 68 -5.09 5.53 -3.80
C GLN A 68 -6.20 6.37 -3.17
N ARG A 69 -7.45 5.96 -3.33
CA ARG A 69 -8.63 6.66 -2.81
C ARG A 69 -8.46 7.06 -1.33
N GLY A 70 -8.71 8.32 -1.01
CA GLY A 70 -8.62 8.86 0.35
C GLY A 70 -7.20 8.93 0.91
N THR A 71 -6.17 8.92 0.05
CA THR A 71 -4.78 9.06 0.47
C THR A 71 -4.07 10.18 -0.29
N GLY A 72 -3.05 10.74 0.30
CA GLY A 72 -2.21 11.74 -0.35
C GLY A 72 -2.97 12.95 -0.87
N LYS A 73 -2.98 13.11 -2.18
CA LYS A 73 -3.71 14.18 -2.88
C LYS A 73 -5.03 13.70 -3.50
N SER A 74 -5.37 12.41 -3.34
CA SER A 74 -6.65 11.85 -3.76
C SER A 74 -7.74 12.13 -2.74
N ARG A 75 -8.99 12.23 -3.20
CA ARG A 75 -10.15 12.44 -2.34
C ARG A 75 -11.06 11.20 -2.34
N SER A 76 -11.69 10.95 -1.19
CA SER A 76 -12.72 9.92 -1.03
C SER A 76 -14.10 10.52 -1.19
N ALA A 77 -15.05 9.77 -1.73
CA ALA A 77 -16.45 10.17 -1.75
C ALA A 77 -16.99 10.28 -0.32
N GLY A 78 -17.74 11.35 -0.04
CA GLY A 78 -18.31 11.59 1.29
C GLY A 78 -17.29 11.91 2.38
N GLU A 79 -16.16 12.50 2.03
CA GLU A 79 -15.07 12.83 2.95
C GLU A 79 -15.55 13.64 4.17
N ALA A 80 -16.50 14.53 3.98
CA ALA A 80 -17.16 15.29 5.06
C ALA A 80 -17.86 14.40 6.11
N ASN A 81 -18.22 13.16 5.76
CA ASN A 81 -18.87 12.16 6.62
C ASN A 81 -17.92 11.03 7.02
N GLY A 82 -16.59 11.25 6.89
CA GLY A 82 -15.58 10.27 7.25
C GLY A 82 -15.13 9.32 6.12
N GLY A 83 -15.81 9.33 4.96
CA GLY A 83 -15.32 8.75 3.69
C GLY A 83 -15.01 7.26 3.65
N MET A 84 -15.45 6.47 4.64
CA MET A 84 -15.06 5.05 4.75
C MET A 84 -16.00 4.09 4.00
N ASP A 85 -17.20 4.50 3.63
CA ASP A 85 -18.22 3.62 3.05
C ASP A 85 -17.80 3.00 1.70
N ARG A 86 -16.90 3.67 0.98
CA ARG A 86 -16.35 3.20 -0.30
C ARG A 86 -14.87 2.87 -0.23
N GLN A 87 -14.33 2.68 0.96
CA GLN A 87 -12.97 2.21 1.18
C GLN A 87 -12.97 0.67 1.23
N ASN A 88 -12.81 0.05 0.07
CA ASN A 88 -12.67 -1.41 -0.07
C ASN A 88 -11.85 -1.75 -1.32
N THR A 89 -11.32 -2.96 -1.36
CA THR A 89 -10.41 -3.41 -2.43
C THR A 89 -11.07 -3.40 -3.81
N GLN A 90 -12.36 -3.75 -3.91
CA GLN A 90 -13.05 -3.72 -5.19
C GLN A 90 -13.12 -2.29 -5.75
N GLN A 91 -13.42 -1.33 -4.90
CA GLN A 91 -13.49 0.07 -5.32
C GLN A 91 -12.12 0.60 -5.79
N LEU A 92 -11.02 0.21 -5.11
CA LEU A 92 -9.67 0.57 -5.58
C LEU A 92 -9.35 -0.05 -6.95
N ILE A 93 -9.79 -1.27 -7.21
CA ILE A 93 -9.64 -1.92 -8.52
C ILE A 93 -10.41 -1.16 -9.60
N ASP A 94 -11.63 -0.73 -9.31
CA ASP A 94 -12.47 0.03 -10.24
C ASP A 94 -11.87 1.42 -10.51
N ASP A 95 -11.26 2.05 -9.50
CA ASP A 95 -10.52 3.31 -9.64
C ASP A 95 -9.32 3.15 -10.58
N ILE A 96 -8.53 2.09 -10.40
CA ILE A 96 -7.39 1.77 -11.26
C ILE A 96 -7.84 1.63 -12.73
N GLU A 97 -8.96 0.94 -13.00
CA GLU A 97 -9.50 0.80 -14.35
C GLU A 97 -10.02 2.13 -14.91
N THR A 98 -10.59 2.97 -14.08
CA THR A 98 -11.03 4.31 -14.49
C THR A 98 -9.85 5.19 -14.86
N VAL A 99 -8.80 5.21 -14.03
CA VAL A 99 -7.53 5.91 -14.33
C VAL A 99 -6.91 5.37 -15.62
N ARG A 100 -6.78 4.04 -15.76
CA ARG A 100 -6.22 3.42 -16.97
C ARG A 100 -6.93 3.89 -18.23
N ARG A 101 -8.26 3.85 -18.24
CA ARG A 101 -9.09 4.29 -19.37
C ARG A 101 -8.93 5.77 -19.66
N ARG A 102 -8.93 6.60 -18.60
CA ARG A 102 -8.80 8.06 -18.73
C ARG A 102 -7.46 8.49 -19.31
N LEU A 103 -6.38 7.77 -18.97
CA LEU A 103 -5.03 8.01 -19.47
C LEU A 103 -4.74 7.34 -20.83
N GLY A 104 -5.72 6.66 -21.41
CA GLY A 104 -5.58 5.99 -22.71
C GLY A 104 -4.64 4.79 -22.71
N VAL A 105 -4.42 4.16 -21.53
CA VAL A 105 -3.51 3.01 -21.40
C VAL A 105 -4.21 1.73 -21.79
N GLY A 106 -3.69 1.01 -22.78
CA GLY A 106 -4.21 -0.30 -23.20
C GLY A 106 -3.86 -1.41 -22.23
N THR A 107 -2.56 -1.54 -21.94
CA THR A 107 -1.97 -2.50 -21.00
C THR A 107 -0.78 -1.86 -20.30
N TRP A 108 -0.45 -2.31 -19.10
CA TRP A 108 0.69 -1.81 -18.33
C TRP A 108 1.44 -2.89 -17.56
N VAL A 109 2.65 -2.60 -17.17
CA VAL A 109 3.34 -3.28 -16.06
C VAL A 109 2.72 -2.75 -14.78
N VAL A 110 2.31 -3.61 -13.86
CA VAL A 110 1.80 -3.17 -12.55
C VAL A 110 2.85 -3.45 -11.49
N SER A 111 3.22 -2.42 -10.76
CA SER A 111 4.20 -2.49 -9.68
C SER A 111 3.58 -2.04 -8.38
N GLY A 112 3.99 -2.66 -7.28
CA GLY A 112 3.51 -2.30 -5.96
C GLY A 112 4.48 -2.69 -4.85
N ILE A 113 4.31 -2.06 -3.70
CA ILE A 113 5.06 -2.37 -2.48
C ILE A 113 4.09 -2.65 -1.33
N SER A 114 4.39 -3.68 -0.51
CA SER A 114 3.58 -4.03 0.67
C SER A 114 2.09 -4.20 0.29
N TRP A 115 1.15 -3.52 0.92
CA TRP A 115 -0.26 -3.48 0.51
C TRP A 115 -0.46 -3.29 -1.00
N GLY A 116 0.36 -2.45 -1.64
CA GLY A 116 0.31 -2.26 -3.10
C GLY A 116 0.52 -3.56 -3.88
N THR A 117 1.18 -4.58 -3.32
CA THR A 117 1.32 -5.90 -3.94
C THR A 117 0.03 -6.71 -3.86
N THR A 118 -0.68 -6.66 -2.74
CA THR A 118 -2.02 -7.24 -2.60
C THR A 118 -2.96 -6.67 -3.64
N LEU A 119 -3.01 -5.33 -3.74
CA LEU A 119 -3.85 -4.63 -4.72
C LEU A 119 -3.45 -4.94 -6.17
N ALA A 120 -2.15 -5.00 -6.47
CA ALA A 120 -1.63 -5.38 -7.79
C ALA A 120 -2.05 -6.80 -8.19
N LEU A 121 -1.94 -7.75 -7.26
CA LEU A 121 -2.36 -9.14 -7.47
C LEU A 121 -3.87 -9.26 -7.68
N ALA A 122 -4.66 -8.61 -6.82
CA ALA A 122 -6.12 -8.59 -6.94
C ALA A 122 -6.57 -7.98 -8.27
N TYR A 123 -5.98 -6.85 -8.65
CA TYR A 123 -6.23 -6.20 -9.94
C TYR A 123 -5.87 -7.11 -11.12
N ALA A 124 -4.69 -7.75 -11.09
CA ALA A 124 -4.25 -8.64 -12.15
C ALA A 124 -5.16 -9.88 -12.30
N GLN A 125 -5.70 -10.39 -11.20
CA GLN A 125 -6.66 -11.52 -11.21
C GLN A 125 -8.01 -11.14 -11.83
N GLN A 126 -8.44 -9.90 -11.66
CA GLN A 126 -9.72 -9.42 -12.25
C GLN A 126 -9.51 -8.92 -13.68
N HIS A 127 -8.37 -8.29 -13.99
CA HIS A 127 -8.07 -7.68 -15.27
C HIS A 127 -6.82 -8.26 -15.96
N PRO A 128 -6.70 -9.59 -16.11
CA PRO A 128 -5.46 -10.22 -16.59
C PRO A 128 -5.06 -9.79 -18.00
N LYS A 129 -6.01 -9.31 -18.82
CA LYS A 129 -5.74 -8.79 -20.17
C LYS A 129 -5.13 -7.36 -20.14
N ARG A 130 -5.13 -6.69 -19.00
CA ARG A 130 -4.60 -5.34 -18.81
C ARG A 130 -3.19 -5.34 -18.24
N VAL A 131 -2.75 -6.45 -17.66
CA VAL A 131 -1.46 -6.59 -17.01
C VAL A 131 -0.47 -7.34 -17.91
N ARG A 132 0.63 -6.67 -18.26
CA ARG A 132 1.73 -7.25 -19.05
C ARG A 132 2.70 -8.02 -18.18
N ALA A 133 2.99 -7.50 -17.01
CA ALA A 133 3.87 -8.07 -16.00
C ALA A 133 3.57 -7.48 -14.63
N LEU A 134 3.99 -8.18 -13.59
CA LEU A 134 3.96 -7.70 -12.19
C LEU A 134 5.40 -7.50 -11.70
N ALA A 135 5.67 -6.38 -11.02
CA ALA A 135 6.92 -6.10 -10.33
C ALA A 135 6.60 -5.78 -8.87
N LEU A 136 6.79 -6.74 -7.98
CA LEU A 136 6.29 -6.69 -6.62
C LEU A 136 7.45 -6.60 -5.61
N MET A 137 7.34 -5.71 -4.63
CA MET A 137 8.33 -5.47 -3.58
C MET A 137 7.67 -5.64 -2.21
N ALA A 138 8.37 -6.29 -1.26
CA ALA A 138 7.84 -6.60 0.05
C ALA A 138 6.43 -7.24 -0.07
N VAL A 139 6.38 -8.38 -0.75
CA VAL A 139 5.13 -9.03 -1.16
C VAL A 139 4.31 -9.47 0.06
N THR A 140 3.06 -9.09 0.06
CA THR A 140 2.03 -9.54 1.02
C THR A 140 0.73 -9.82 0.28
N THR A 141 -0.10 -10.68 0.84
CA THR A 141 -1.47 -10.94 0.40
C THR A 141 -2.51 -10.26 1.28
N THR A 142 -2.05 -9.66 2.37
CA THR A 142 -2.89 -9.04 3.42
C THR A 142 -3.95 -10.03 3.94
N SER A 143 -3.58 -11.31 4.01
CA SER A 143 -4.41 -12.33 4.63
C SER A 143 -4.54 -12.08 6.14
N ARG A 144 -5.59 -12.63 6.75
CA ARG A 144 -5.77 -12.53 8.20
C ARG A 144 -4.54 -13.01 8.96
N SER A 145 -3.95 -14.12 8.52
CA SER A 145 -2.76 -14.71 9.15
C SER A 145 -1.53 -13.79 9.04
N GLU A 146 -1.35 -13.07 7.93
CA GLU A 146 -0.28 -12.07 7.80
C GLU A 146 -0.54 -10.84 8.68
N VAL A 147 -1.79 -10.38 8.75
CA VAL A 147 -2.17 -9.28 9.66
C VAL A 147 -1.95 -9.66 11.12
N ASP A 148 -2.39 -10.86 11.52
CA ASP A 148 -2.19 -11.36 12.89
C ASP A 148 -0.69 -11.57 13.19
N TRP A 149 0.10 -11.98 12.20
CA TRP A 149 1.55 -12.06 12.35
C TRP A 149 2.18 -10.69 12.63
N ILE A 150 1.83 -9.65 11.85
CA ILE A 150 2.39 -8.30 12.00
C ILE A 150 1.94 -7.65 13.32
N THR A 151 0.68 -7.83 13.70
CA THR A 151 0.12 -7.14 14.87
C THR A 151 0.34 -7.89 16.19
N GLU A 152 0.50 -9.22 16.14
CA GLU A 152 0.63 -10.07 17.34
C GLU A 152 1.90 -10.93 17.32
N GLY A 153 2.17 -11.65 16.21
CA GLY A 153 3.28 -12.59 16.13
C GLY A 153 4.66 -11.95 16.24
N VAL A 154 4.86 -10.82 15.57
CA VAL A 154 6.12 -10.04 15.58
C VAL A 154 6.46 -9.50 16.95
N GLY A 155 5.49 -9.36 17.84
CA GLY A 155 5.69 -8.96 19.23
C GLY A 155 6.70 -9.82 19.99
N ARG A 156 6.92 -11.07 19.58
CA ARG A 156 7.97 -11.94 20.16
C ARG A 156 9.38 -11.43 19.90
N LEU A 157 9.57 -10.63 18.85
CA LEU A 157 10.86 -10.01 18.50
C LEU A 157 11.03 -8.66 19.17
N PHE A 158 9.95 -7.99 19.55
CA PHE A 158 9.92 -6.65 20.14
C PHE A 158 8.97 -6.63 21.36
N PRO A 159 9.24 -7.39 22.40
CA PRO A 159 8.26 -7.60 23.48
C PRO A 159 7.90 -6.32 24.26
N ALA A 160 8.84 -5.42 24.46
CA ALA A 160 8.58 -4.18 25.20
C ALA A 160 7.67 -3.23 24.42
N GLU A 161 7.97 -3.04 23.14
CA GLU A 161 7.20 -2.20 22.24
C GLU A 161 5.82 -2.79 21.96
N TRP A 162 5.73 -4.12 21.88
CA TRP A 162 4.46 -4.82 21.71
C TRP A 162 3.57 -4.70 22.95
N ASP A 163 4.13 -4.81 24.16
CA ASP A 163 3.39 -4.60 25.40
C ASP A 163 2.80 -3.19 25.50
N GLU A 164 3.51 -2.18 24.98
CA GLU A 164 2.98 -0.82 24.89
C GLU A 164 1.85 -0.72 23.86
N PHE A 165 2.04 -1.33 22.69
CA PHE A 165 1.05 -1.39 21.63
C PHE A 165 -0.21 -2.12 22.06
N ASP A 166 -0.08 -3.29 22.69
CA ASP A 166 -1.21 -4.06 23.24
C ASP A 166 -1.98 -3.27 24.29
N ARG A 167 -1.28 -2.69 25.24
CA ARG A 167 -1.90 -1.87 26.32
C ARG A 167 -2.65 -0.67 25.76
N ALA A 168 -2.08 0.00 24.75
CA ALA A 168 -2.71 1.17 24.12
C ALA A 168 -3.96 0.80 23.31
N SER A 169 -4.07 -0.44 22.84
CA SER A 169 -5.25 -0.93 22.09
C SER A 169 -6.52 -1.01 22.95
N GLN A 170 -6.37 -1.10 24.28
CA GLN A 170 -7.49 -1.29 25.24
C GLN A 170 -8.38 -2.49 24.87
N ARG A 171 -7.84 -3.48 24.16
CA ARG A 171 -8.60 -4.62 23.67
C ARG A 171 -9.18 -5.47 24.79
N ARG A 172 -10.30 -6.11 24.52
CA ARG A 172 -10.91 -7.09 25.39
C ARG A 172 -10.21 -8.45 25.25
N SER A 173 -10.39 -9.32 26.25
CA SER A 173 -9.87 -10.68 26.14
C SER A 173 -10.43 -11.41 24.93
N GLY A 174 -9.54 -11.93 24.08
CA GLY A 174 -9.89 -12.62 22.84
C GLY A 174 -10.19 -11.71 21.63
N GLU A 175 -10.14 -10.40 21.80
CA GLU A 175 -10.26 -9.44 20.69
C GLU A 175 -8.94 -9.31 19.95
N ARG A 176 -8.97 -9.30 18.62
CA ARG A 176 -7.79 -9.01 17.82
C ARG A 176 -7.34 -7.57 18.04
N ILE A 177 -6.03 -7.37 18.08
CA ILE A 177 -5.47 -6.02 18.32
C ILE A 177 -5.87 -5.04 17.22
N VAL A 178 -5.90 -5.49 15.97
CA VAL A 178 -6.30 -4.67 14.82
C VAL A 178 -7.76 -4.22 14.92
N ASP A 179 -8.66 -5.08 15.41
CA ASP A 179 -10.08 -4.76 15.57
C ASP A 179 -10.28 -3.72 16.68
N ALA A 180 -9.54 -3.84 17.77
CA ALA A 180 -9.56 -2.87 18.86
C ALA A 180 -9.08 -1.48 18.39
N TYR A 181 -7.97 -1.42 17.64
CA TYR A 181 -7.51 -0.16 17.06
C TYR A 181 -8.50 0.44 16.05
N ALA A 182 -9.11 -0.39 15.19
CA ALA A 182 -10.15 0.08 14.27
C ALA A 182 -11.32 0.73 15.02
N HIS A 183 -11.70 0.16 16.16
CA HIS A 183 -12.73 0.72 17.03
C HIS A 183 -12.28 2.07 17.65
N LEU A 184 -11.09 2.16 18.23
CA LEU A 184 -10.56 3.40 18.81
C LEU A 184 -10.46 4.53 17.77
N LEU A 185 -10.02 4.21 16.55
CA LEU A 185 -9.84 5.17 15.45
C LEU A 185 -11.15 5.64 14.82
N THR A 186 -12.28 5.02 15.16
CA THR A 186 -13.63 5.48 14.81
C THR A 186 -14.35 6.20 15.94
N SER A 187 -13.70 6.39 17.10
CA SER A 187 -14.25 7.11 18.24
C SER A 187 -14.65 8.54 17.88
N SER A 188 -15.71 9.04 18.47
CA SER A 188 -16.08 10.46 18.38
C SER A 188 -15.11 11.39 19.12
N ASP A 189 -14.38 10.86 20.12
CA ASP A 189 -13.36 11.60 20.87
C ASP A 189 -12.05 11.70 20.09
N ALA A 190 -11.65 12.92 19.73
CA ALA A 190 -10.44 13.19 18.98
C ALA A 190 -9.17 12.78 19.73
N SER A 191 -9.14 12.93 21.07
CA SER A 191 -7.97 12.56 21.87
C SER A 191 -7.74 11.04 21.87
N THR A 192 -8.81 10.26 21.87
CA THR A 192 -8.76 8.80 21.74
C THR A 192 -8.21 8.39 20.37
N ARG A 193 -8.68 9.02 19.28
CA ARG A 193 -8.18 8.73 17.94
C ARG A 193 -6.71 9.09 17.78
N GLU A 194 -6.30 10.27 18.26
CA GLU A 194 -4.90 10.71 18.18
C GLU A 194 -3.98 9.75 18.96
N ALA A 195 -4.35 9.37 20.18
CA ALA A 195 -3.57 8.44 21.01
C ALA A 195 -3.44 7.06 20.33
N ALA A 196 -4.53 6.54 19.76
CA ALA A 196 -4.53 5.28 19.04
C ALA A 196 -3.67 5.35 17.78
N ALA A 197 -3.79 6.42 16.98
CA ALA A 197 -2.99 6.63 15.79
C ALA A 197 -1.49 6.74 16.11
N ALA A 198 -1.14 7.44 17.20
CA ALA A 198 0.25 7.55 17.64
C ALA A 198 0.82 6.22 18.12
N ALA A 199 0.03 5.38 18.76
CA ALA A 199 0.46 4.05 19.19
C ALA A 199 0.62 3.11 17.99
N TRP A 200 -0.29 3.17 17.02
CA TRP A 200 -0.19 2.41 15.76
C TRP A 200 1.08 2.78 14.98
N ASP A 201 1.33 4.07 14.76
CA ASP A 201 2.50 4.57 14.03
C ASP A 201 3.83 4.15 14.71
N ARG A 202 3.89 4.20 16.05
CA ARG A 202 5.08 3.70 16.77
C ARG A 202 5.31 2.22 16.54
N TRP A 203 4.25 1.40 16.56
CA TRP A 203 4.35 -0.03 16.30
C TRP A 203 4.80 -0.33 14.86
N GLU A 204 4.20 0.34 13.88
CA GLU A 204 4.63 0.23 12.47
C GLU A 204 6.11 0.56 12.32
N ASN A 205 6.57 1.64 12.96
CA ASN A 205 7.96 2.08 12.89
C ASN A 205 8.93 1.06 13.48
N VAL A 206 8.53 0.31 14.50
CA VAL A 206 9.37 -0.72 15.14
C VAL A 206 9.80 -1.80 14.14
N HIS A 207 8.88 -2.33 13.36
CA HIS A 207 9.19 -3.42 12.43
C HIS A 207 9.62 -2.96 11.04
N VAL A 208 9.23 -1.76 10.61
CA VAL A 208 9.71 -1.18 9.35
C VAL A 208 11.16 -0.70 9.46
N SER A 209 11.59 -0.28 10.65
CA SER A 209 12.95 0.23 10.91
C SER A 209 13.94 -0.85 11.36
N LEU A 210 13.75 -2.11 10.96
CA LEU A 210 14.62 -3.22 11.36
C LEU A 210 16.09 -2.98 11.05
N ASP A 211 16.38 -2.46 9.86
CA ASP A 211 17.76 -2.17 9.39
C ASP A 211 18.29 -0.82 9.91
N HIS A 212 17.41 -0.01 10.53
CA HIS A 212 17.69 1.33 11.05
C HIS A 212 17.07 1.53 12.43
N PRO A 213 17.54 0.81 13.46
CA PRO A 213 16.93 0.84 14.78
C PRO A 213 16.95 2.22 15.45
N GLU A 214 17.84 3.12 15.01
CA GLU A 214 17.91 4.51 15.46
C GLU A 214 16.67 5.33 15.05
N LEU A 215 15.94 4.92 14.00
CA LEU A 215 14.73 5.61 13.53
C LEU A 215 13.44 5.17 14.23
N ARG A 216 13.49 4.14 15.06
CA ARG A 216 12.29 3.54 15.71
C ARG A 216 11.46 4.53 16.54
N ASN A 217 12.08 5.56 17.06
CA ASN A 217 11.42 6.54 17.91
C ASN A 217 10.93 7.79 17.16
N GLU A 218 11.20 7.89 15.85
CA GLU A 218 10.90 9.10 15.08
C GLU A 218 9.47 9.12 14.49
N GLY A 219 8.75 7.99 14.56
CA GLY A 219 7.48 7.80 13.90
C GLY A 219 7.64 7.60 12.38
N HIS A 220 6.84 6.71 11.80
CA HIS A 220 6.90 6.38 10.37
C HIS A 220 6.12 7.38 9.52
N ILE A 221 5.03 7.88 10.04
CA ILE A 221 4.11 8.83 9.39
C ILE A 221 4.09 10.15 10.16
N GLY A 222 4.20 11.27 9.46
CA GLY A 222 4.10 12.59 10.10
C GLY A 222 2.75 12.80 10.81
N PRO A 223 2.72 13.61 11.89
CA PRO A 223 1.55 13.77 12.75
C PRO A 223 0.28 14.17 11.98
N ASP A 224 0.40 15.01 10.95
CA ASP A 224 -0.73 15.51 10.16
C ASP A 224 -1.47 14.42 9.38
N ARG A 225 -0.81 13.29 9.12
CA ARG A 225 -1.36 12.18 8.33
C ARG A 225 -1.52 10.88 9.11
N ARG A 226 -1.08 10.87 10.35
CA ARG A 226 -1.03 9.66 11.18
C ARG A 226 -2.41 9.07 11.44
N GLU A 227 -3.40 9.90 11.77
CA GLU A 227 -4.77 9.46 12.03
C GLU A 227 -5.41 8.88 10.76
N GLU A 228 -5.28 9.57 9.63
CA GLU A 228 -5.79 9.10 8.35
C GLU A 228 -5.18 7.75 7.94
N PHE A 229 -3.85 7.63 8.04
CA PHE A 229 -3.13 6.40 7.76
C PHE A 229 -3.60 5.24 8.65
N ALA A 230 -3.59 5.43 9.97
CA ALA A 230 -3.98 4.40 10.93
C ALA A 230 -5.44 3.95 10.73
N ARG A 231 -6.36 4.89 10.46
CA ARG A 231 -7.77 4.59 10.14
C ARG A 231 -7.89 3.70 8.91
N LEU A 232 -7.19 4.04 7.83
CA LEU A 232 -7.25 3.26 6.59
C LEU A 232 -6.64 1.87 6.78
N VAL A 233 -5.45 1.77 7.36
CA VAL A 233 -4.81 0.47 7.60
C VAL A 233 -5.71 -0.43 8.44
N THR A 234 -6.17 0.04 9.60
CA THR A 234 -7.00 -0.76 10.49
C THR A 234 -8.35 -1.10 9.88
N HIS A 235 -8.95 -0.20 9.09
CA HIS A 235 -10.18 -0.46 8.37
C HIS A 235 -10.03 -1.61 7.36
N TYR A 236 -8.98 -1.62 6.55
CA TYR A 236 -8.75 -2.72 5.61
C TYR A 236 -8.37 -4.01 6.33
N TRP A 237 -7.50 -3.96 7.32
CA TRP A 237 -6.99 -5.15 8.00
C TRP A 237 -8.02 -5.80 8.92
N SER A 238 -8.89 -5.04 9.58
CA SER A 238 -9.99 -5.60 10.39
C SER A 238 -11.09 -6.24 9.53
N ASN A 239 -11.20 -5.83 8.26
CA ASN A 239 -12.15 -6.36 7.30
C ASN A 239 -11.52 -7.35 6.29
N ASP A 240 -10.41 -8.02 6.65
CA ASP A 240 -9.72 -9.01 5.83
C ASP A 240 -9.43 -8.48 4.41
N ALA A 241 -9.02 -7.21 4.32
CA ALA A 241 -8.80 -6.47 3.06
C ALA A 241 -10.01 -6.48 2.10
N PHE A 242 -11.22 -6.71 2.59
CA PHE A 242 -12.44 -6.88 1.80
C PHE A 242 -12.29 -7.97 0.72
N MET A 243 -11.50 -9.00 1.00
CA MET A 243 -11.29 -10.13 0.10
C MET A 243 -12.26 -11.27 0.40
N PRO A 244 -12.63 -12.09 -0.61
CA PRO A 244 -13.58 -13.20 -0.43
C PRO A 244 -12.91 -14.44 0.20
N GLY A 245 -12.30 -14.30 1.36
CA GLY A 245 -11.63 -15.35 2.12
C GLY A 245 -10.14 -15.11 2.31
N ASP A 246 -9.56 -15.77 3.30
CA ASP A 246 -8.17 -15.56 3.75
C ASP A 246 -7.15 -15.87 2.66
N ASP A 247 -7.39 -16.92 1.89
CA ASP A 247 -6.53 -17.35 0.79
C ASP A 247 -6.91 -16.76 -0.58
N ALA A 248 -7.72 -15.70 -0.61
CA ALA A 248 -8.32 -15.18 -1.85
C ALA A 248 -7.32 -14.88 -2.96
N ILE A 249 -6.15 -14.34 -2.63
CA ILE A 249 -5.05 -14.10 -3.58
C ILE A 249 -4.37 -15.40 -3.96
N LEU A 250 -3.97 -16.21 -2.98
CA LEU A 250 -3.19 -17.44 -3.18
C LEU A 250 -3.99 -18.50 -3.95
N ALA A 251 -5.27 -18.66 -3.64
CA ALA A 251 -6.16 -19.62 -4.31
C ALA A 251 -6.38 -19.34 -5.81
N ARG A 252 -5.94 -18.16 -6.27
CA ARG A 252 -6.10 -17.72 -7.67
C ARG A 252 -4.79 -17.35 -8.36
N LEU A 253 -3.65 -17.76 -7.80
CA LEU A 253 -2.32 -17.45 -8.38
C LEU A 253 -2.15 -18.01 -9.78
N ASP A 254 -2.78 -19.16 -10.09
CA ASP A 254 -2.80 -19.76 -11.44
C ASP A 254 -3.31 -18.78 -12.50
N ARG A 255 -4.26 -17.90 -12.14
CA ARG A 255 -4.76 -16.86 -13.05
C ARG A 255 -3.69 -15.83 -13.41
N ASN A 256 -2.71 -15.61 -12.54
CA ASN A 256 -1.60 -14.72 -12.77
C ASN A 256 -0.45 -15.40 -13.53
N VAL A 257 -0.19 -16.68 -13.25
CA VAL A 257 0.94 -17.46 -13.77
C VAL A 257 0.68 -17.98 -15.19
N SER A 258 -0.53 -18.44 -15.50
CA SER A 258 -0.89 -19.09 -16.77
C SER A 258 -0.70 -18.22 -18.02
N ARG A 259 -0.35 -16.96 -17.87
CA ARG A 259 -0.11 -15.99 -18.96
C ARG A 259 1.30 -15.40 -18.98
N GLY A 260 2.25 -15.95 -18.23
CA GLY A 260 3.63 -15.44 -18.18
C GLY A 260 3.78 -14.06 -17.56
N ASN A 261 2.81 -13.62 -16.72
CA ASN A 261 2.77 -12.28 -16.16
C ASN A 261 3.61 -12.11 -14.87
N ILE A 262 4.14 -13.20 -14.32
CA ILE A 262 5.01 -13.15 -13.13
C ILE A 262 6.44 -13.42 -13.58
N THR A 263 7.30 -12.43 -13.45
CA THR A 263 8.75 -12.58 -13.59
C THR A 263 9.34 -12.51 -12.18
N ASP A 264 9.93 -13.63 -11.72
CA ASP A 264 10.67 -13.66 -10.46
C ASP A 264 11.98 -12.86 -10.64
N VAL A 265 12.04 -11.66 -10.11
CA VAL A 265 13.28 -10.88 -10.07
C VAL A 265 14.02 -11.30 -8.79
N ARG A 266 14.71 -12.44 -8.85
CA ARG A 266 15.66 -12.80 -7.81
C ARG A 266 16.76 -11.73 -7.77
N SER A 267 17.05 -11.20 -6.60
CA SER A 267 18.22 -10.38 -6.37
C SER A 267 19.46 -11.22 -6.69
N GLU A 268 20.09 -11.04 -7.83
CA GLU A 268 21.46 -11.50 -8.04
C GLU A 268 22.32 -10.74 -7.04
N ARG A 269 22.75 -11.43 -5.98
CA ARG A 269 23.82 -10.93 -5.13
C ARG A 269 25.04 -10.78 -6.04
N ALA A 270 25.48 -9.55 -6.21
CA ALA A 270 26.76 -9.29 -6.84
C ALA A 270 27.83 -10.06 -6.04
N SER A 271 28.44 -11.06 -6.65
CA SER A 271 29.59 -11.73 -6.08
C SER A 271 30.70 -10.69 -5.89
N PRO A 272 31.36 -10.63 -4.72
CA PRO A 272 32.50 -9.74 -4.56
C PRO A 272 33.57 -10.15 -5.57
N SER A 273 33.93 -9.23 -6.48
CA SER A 273 35.05 -9.43 -7.37
C SER A 273 36.30 -9.62 -6.52
N SER A 274 36.94 -10.81 -6.60
CA SER A 274 38.30 -11.03 -6.17
C SER A 274 39.16 -10.00 -6.92
N ARG A 275 39.71 -9.04 -6.19
CA ARG A 275 40.89 -8.28 -6.66
C ARG A 275 42.11 -9.04 -6.22
N ASP A 276 42.83 -9.55 -7.17
CA ASP A 276 44.25 -9.85 -7.05
C ASP A 276 45.07 -8.56 -7.05
#